data_115f14d413e18b25d7d5ef1412982995
#
_entry.id   115f14d413e18b25d7d5ef1412982995
#
_cell.length_a   1.000
_cell.length_b   1.000
_cell.length_c   1.000
_cell.angle_alpha   90.00
_cell.angle_beta   90.00
_cell.angle_gamma   90.00
#
_symmetry.space_group_name_H-M   'P 1'
#
loop_
_entity.id
_entity.type
_entity.pdbx_description
1 polymer ?
#
loop_
_entity_poly.entity_id
_entity_poly.type
_entity_poly.pdbx_seq_one_letter_code
_entity_poly.pdbx_strand_id
1 'polypeptide(L)'
;MRPSAPTPEEQAALWADRRRCGEMDAAADQALRAWLAEAPDRARLLDAQERLLTDPALAAVTARLAAEAGRSRRVGLHPAPRLFHRWSSRLWVGGLAAAACAALAVLMWPSAPVVVEQRLEGVAGQSLQAALEDGSLIQLNGDSRVRTAFGPERRDVWLSGEGFFSVAKDAKRPFSVLTATHRITALGTRFNVDERSGGAVEVTVLEGRVEVVPLNHPERRQVLTAGRRLLSDGAAGPIQRLDADVTTPDWTEGWIDADNMSLADLLIELKRRSPGLKAELADPALSRRRISGRFAASEPQDVLTTIADMQGLTLRRDASGRLLIER
;
A
#
# COMPACT_ATOMS: atom_id res chain seq x y z
N MET A 1 -2.93 -5.40 -28.11
CA MET A 1 -1.66 -5.64 -27.43
C MET A 1 -1.55 -7.13 -27.20
N ARG A 2 -0.55 -7.80 -27.78
CA ARG A 2 -0.32 -9.22 -27.50
C ARG A 2 0.24 -9.33 -26.09
N PRO A 3 -0.21 -10.29 -25.26
CA PRO A 3 0.39 -10.51 -23.95
C PRO A 3 1.89 -10.80 -24.15
N SER A 4 2.74 -10.21 -23.31
CA SER A 4 4.18 -10.52 -23.28
C SER A 4 4.35 -12.01 -22.98
N ALA A 5 5.31 -12.65 -23.62
CA ALA A 5 5.65 -14.03 -23.31
C ALA A 5 6.05 -14.14 -21.82
N PRO A 6 5.64 -15.20 -21.11
CA PRO A 6 5.98 -15.37 -19.68
C PRO A 6 7.50 -15.44 -19.49
N THR A 7 7.99 -14.87 -18.39
CA THR A 7 9.41 -14.91 -18.02
C THR A 7 9.86 -16.34 -17.69
N PRO A 8 11.17 -16.64 -17.72
CA PRO A 8 11.69 -17.97 -17.35
C PRO A 8 11.28 -18.40 -15.92
N GLU A 9 11.21 -17.45 -14.97
CA GLU A 9 10.77 -17.68 -13.59
C GLU A 9 9.28 -18.04 -13.52
N GLU A 10 8.43 -17.32 -14.25
CA GLU A 10 6.99 -17.62 -14.33
C GLU A 10 6.75 -18.99 -14.98
N GLN A 11 7.53 -19.35 -16.00
CA GLN A 11 7.47 -20.67 -16.62
C GLN A 11 7.92 -21.77 -15.67
N ALA A 12 8.98 -21.56 -14.90
CA ALA A 12 9.44 -22.50 -13.88
C ALA A 12 8.37 -22.76 -12.81
N ALA A 13 7.68 -21.71 -12.33
CA ALA A 13 6.60 -21.83 -11.37
C ALA A 13 5.42 -22.64 -11.92
N LEU A 14 5.02 -22.41 -13.18
CA LEU A 14 3.97 -23.18 -13.85
C LEU A 14 4.32 -24.65 -13.99
N TRP A 15 5.57 -24.98 -14.33
CA TRP A 15 6.03 -26.36 -14.45
C TRP A 15 6.08 -27.08 -13.09
N ALA A 16 6.56 -26.38 -12.04
CA ALA A 16 6.59 -26.93 -10.68
C ALA A 16 5.17 -27.23 -10.17
N ASP A 17 4.21 -26.36 -10.42
CA ASP A 17 2.81 -26.56 -10.00
C ASP A 17 2.14 -27.72 -10.76
N ARG A 18 2.32 -27.83 -12.09
CA ARG A 18 1.83 -28.97 -12.89
C ARG A 18 2.37 -30.32 -12.40
N ARG A 19 3.67 -30.37 -12.05
CA ARG A 19 4.27 -31.58 -11.47
C ARG A 19 3.63 -31.96 -10.14
N ARG A 20 3.43 -30.96 -9.28
CA ARG A 20 2.83 -31.14 -7.96
C ARG A 20 1.37 -31.61 -8.04
N CYS A 21 0.60 -31.09 -9.01
CA CYS A 21 -0.80 -31.45 -9.22
C CYS A 21 -1.00 -32.75 -9.96
N GLY A 22 0.08 -33.39 -10.45
CA GLY A 22 -0.01 -34.65 -11.25
C GLY A 22 -0.54 -34.42 -12.66
N GLU A 23 -0.50 -33.19 -13.16
CA GLU A 23 -0.99 -32.80 -14.50
C GLU A 23 0.10 -32.94 -15.60
N MET A 24 0.96 -33.93 -15.45
CA MET A 24 2.05 -34.21 -16.39
C MET A 24 1.66 -35.38 -17.30
N ASP A 25 1.18 -35.04 -18.50
CA ASP A 25 1.02 -36.02 -19.59
C ASP A 25 2.30 -36.10 -20.48
N ALA A 26 2.32 -37.01 -21.43
CA ALA A 26 3.47 -37.19 -22.31
C ALA A 26 3.83 -35.95 -23.14
N ALA A 27 2.85 -35.13 -23.49
CA ALA A 27 3.06 -33.88 -24.22
C ALA A 27 3.67 -32.80 -23.31
N ALA A 28 3.19 -32.70 -22.09
CA ALA A 28 3.74 -31.78 -21.06
C ALA A 28 5.17 -32.14 -20.67
N ASP A 29 5.48 -33.43 -20.54
CA ASP A 29 6.84 -33.93 -20.30
C ASP A 29 7.81 -33.59 -21.44
N GLN A 30 7.35 -33.71 -22.68
CA GLN A 30 8.15 -33.32 -23.83
C GLN A 30 8.39 -31.81 -23.88
N ALA A 31 7.36 -31.01 -23.61
CA ALA A 31 7.46 -29.58 -23.59
C ALA A 31 8.40 -29.09 -22.45
N LEU A 32 8.33 -29.70 -21.27
CA LEU A 32 9.23 -29.39 -20.15
C LEU A 32 10.69 -29.69 -20.50
N ARG A 33 10.97 -30.88 -21.15
CA ARG A 33 12.33 -31.22 -21.59
C ARG A 33 12.85 -30.22 -22.62
N ALA A 34 12.03 -29.82 -23.58
CA ALA A 34 12.39 -28.81 -24.57
C ALA A 34 12.72 -27.44 -23.86
N TRP A 35 11.88 -27.06 -22.95
CA TRP A 35 12.11 -25.83 -22.17
C TRP A 35 13.40 -25.89 -21.35
N LEU A 36 13.70 -27.00 -20.67
CA LEU A 36 14.95 -27.18 -19.91
C LEU A 36 16.20 -27.16 -20.79
N ALA A 37 16.09 -27.64 -22.04
CA ALA A 37 17.20 -27.66 -22.97
C ALA A 37 17.59 -26.30 -23.55
N GLU A 38 16.72 -25.28 -23.46
CA GLU A 38 16.97 -23.97 -24.03
C GLU A 38 18.00 -23.13 -23.24
N ALA A 39 18.14 -23.36 -21.91
CA ALA A 39 19.13 -22.63 -21.09
C ALA A 39 19.47 -23.42 -19.81
N PRO A 40 20.78 -23.54 -19.44
CA PRO A 40 21.23 -24.31 -18.28
C PRO A 40 20.71 -23.80 -16.93
N ASP A 41 20.32 -22.53 -16.83
CA ASP A 41 19.81 -21.94 -15.59
C ASP A 41 18.36 -22.31 -15.30
N ARG A 42 17.60 -22.79 -16.30
CA ARG A 42 16.19 -23.16 -16.13
C ARG A 42 15.98 -24.35 -15.21
N ALA A 43 16.92 -25.27 -15.17
CA ALA A 43 16.89 -26.40 -14.24
C ALA A 43 17.01 -25.93 -12.78
N ARG A 44 17.85 -24.92 -12.51
CA ARG A 44 17.98 -24.31 -11.18
C ARG A 44 16.73 -23.55 -10.77
N LEU A 45 16.12 -22.82 -11.70
CA LEU A 45 14.86 -22.10 -11.45
C LEU A 45 13.73 -23.08 -11.10
N LEU A 46 13.61 -24.19 -11.83
CA LEU A 46 12.61 -25.22 -11.55
C LEU A 46 12.82 -25.86 -10.17
N ASP A 47 14.06 -26.25 -9.84
CA ASP A 47 14.40 -26.84 -8.55
C ASP A 47 14.13 -25.87 -7.38
N ALA A 48 14.42 -24.59 -7.55
CA ALA A 48 14.11 -23.57 -6.57
C ALA A 48 12.59 -23.42 -6.32
N GLN A 49 11.77 -23.47 -7.38
CA GLN A 49 10.32 -23.41 -7.27
C GLN A 49 9.72 -24.68 -6.63
N GLU A 50 10.23 -25.85 -6.97
CA GLU A 50 9.82 -27.14 -6.38
C GLU A 50 10.13 -27.18 -4.87
N ARG A 51 11.29 -26.67 -4.45
CA ARG A 51 11.65 -26.56 -3.03
C ARG A 51 10.71 -25.63 -2.26
N LEU A 52 10.36 -24.48 -2.84
CA LEU A 52 9.38 -23.55 -2.23
C LEU A 52 8.02 -24.22 -2.04
N LEU A 53 7.55 -24.99 -3.03
CA LEU A 53 6.26 -25.69 -2.96
C LEU A 53 6.25 -26.91 -2.02
N THR A 54 7.42 -27.47 -1.70
CA THR A 54 7.59 -28.60 -0.79
C THR A 54 8.04 -28.19 0.61
N ASP A 55 8.20 -26.91 0.89
CA ASP A 55 8.60 -26.40 2.21
C ASP A 55 7.54 -26.77 3.26
N PRO A 56 7.89 -27.56 4.28
CA PRO A 56 6.95 -27.98 5.33
C PRO A 56 6.41 -26.80 6.15
N ALA A 57 7.12 -25.68 6.23
CA ALA A 57 6.64 -24.47 6.90
C ALA A 57 5.49 -23.82 6.12
N LEU A 58 5.57 -23.75 4.79
CA LEU A 58 4.50 -23.27 3.93
C LEU A 58 3.30 -24.24 3.92
N ALA A 59 3.54 -25.54 3.90
CA ALA A 59 2.49 -26.54 4.02
C ALA A 59 1.74 -26.45 5.36
N ALA A 60 2.42 -26.18 6.47
CA ALA A 60 1.81 -25.98 7.78
C ALA A 60 0.95 -24.71 7.83
N VAL A 61 1.37 -23.61 7.19
CA VAL A 61 0.60 -22.35 7.12
C VAL A 61 -0.66 -22.53 6.29
N THR A 62 -0.56 -23.17 5.12
CA THR A 62 -1.72 -23.43 4.25
C THR A 62 -2.71 -24.40 4.89
N ALA A 63 -2.25 -25.44 5.60
CA ALA A 63 -3.11 -26.35 6.37
C ALA A 63 -3.81 -25.64 7.52
N ARG A 64 -3.14 -24.70 8.19
CA ARG A 64 -3.71 -23.89 9.28
C ARG A 64 -4.82 -22.96 8.78
N LEU A 65 -4.58 -22.27 7.66
CA LEU A 65 -5.58 -21.41 7.00
C LEU A 65 -6.78 -22.21 6.50
N ALA A 66 -6.57 -23.41 5.93
CA ALA A 66 -7.65 -24.30 5.50
C ALA A 66 -8.47 -24.83 6.71
N ALA A 67 -7.83 -25.11 7.84
CA ALA A 67 -8.50 -25.54 9.09
C ALA A 67 -9.30 -24.40 9.75
N GLU A 68 -8.86 -23.16 9.61
CA GLU A 68 -9.60 -21.97 10.07
C GLU A 68 -10.81 -21.68 9.17
N ALA A 69 -10.68 -21.79 7.86
CA ALA A 69 -11.79 -21.69 6.91
C ALA A 69 -12.85 -22.79 7.11
N GLY A 70 -12.43 -24.00 7.49
CA GLY A 70 -13.34 -25.12 7.80
C GLY A 70 -14.13 -24.98 9.11
N ARG A 71 -13.65 -24.22 10.07
CA ARG A 71 -14.33 -24.00 11.36
C ARG A 71 -15.52 -23.04 11.29
N SER A 72 -15.55 -22.16 10.31
CA SER A 72 -16.66 -21.21 10.12
C SER A 72 -17.95 -21.83 9.55
N ARG A 73 -17.96 -23.11 9.21
CA ARG A 73 -19.08 -23.79 8.51
C ARG A 73 -19.89 -24.77 9.36
N ARG A 74 -19.68 -24.83 10.69
CA ARG A 74 -20.52 -25.65 11.56
C ARG A 74 -21.57 -24.80 12.30
N VAL A 75 -22.57 -24.33 11.57
CA VAL A 75 -23.86 -23.95 12.16
C VAL A 75 -24.67 -25.23 12.33
N GLY A 76 -25.01 -25.55 13.57
CA GLY A 76 -25.69 -26.79 13.94
C GLY A 76 -27.06 -26.92 13.29
N LEU A 77 -27.26 -28.04 12.62
CA LEU A 77 -28.56 -28.51 12.16
C LEU A 77 -29.21 -29.24 13.36
N HIS A 78 -30.23 -28.63 13.96
CA HIS A 78 -31.11 -29.33 14.89
C HIS A 78 -32.03 -30.29 14.10
N PRO A 79 -32.28 -31.53 14.58
CA PRO A 79 -33.18 -32.45 13.91
C PRO A 79 -34.64 -32.03 14.12
N ALA A 80 -35.36 -31.85 13.03
CA ALA A 80 -36.81 -31.60 13.04
C ALA A 80 -37.61 -32.88 13.29
N PRO A 81 -38.75 -32.80 13.99
CA PRO A 81 -39.58 -33.99 14.34
C PRO A 81 -40.29 -34.55 13.09
N ARG A 82 -40.31 -35.89 13.04
CA ARG A 82 -40.99 -36.66 12.01
C ARG A 82 -42.48 -36.56 12.14
N LEU A 83 -43.17 -35.84 11.25
CA LEU A 83 -44.58 -35.98 11.03
C LEU A 83 -44.80 -36.67 9.68
N PHE A 84 -45.09 -37.97 9.71
CA PHE A 84 -45.60 -38.72 8.57
C PHE A 84 -47.00 -38.25 8.22
N HIS A 85 -47.20 -37.66 7.03
CA HIS A 85 -48.50 -37.58 6.41
C HIS A 85 -48.40 -38.05 4.94
N ARG A 86 -49.20 -39.10 4.67
CA ARG A 86 -49.35 -39.69 3.33
C ARG A 86 -49.99 -38.64 2.41
N TRP A 87 -49.23 -38.15 1.41
CA TRP A 87 -49.80 -37.41 0.31
C TRP A 87 -49.21 -37.92 -1.01
N SER A 88 -50.17 -38.00 -1.98
CA SER A 88 -50.15 -38.63 -3.26
C SER A 88 -49.00 -38.24 -4.20
N SER A 89 -48.57 -39.21 -5.00
CA SER A 89 -47.43 -39.32 -5.92
C SER A 89 -47.48 -38.39 -7.16
N ARG A 90 -48.20 -37.27 -7.15
CA ARG A 90 -48.26 -36.34 -8.27
C ARG A 90 -47.56 -34.99 -8.07
N LEU A 91 -46.94 -34.74 -6.91
CA LEU A 91 -46.27 -33.47 -6.61
C LEU A 91 -44.72 -33.54 -6.63
N TRP A 92 -44.13 -34.71 -6.95
CA TRP A 92 -42.68 -34.88 -6.90
C TRP A 92 -41.90 -34.25 -8.07
N VAL A 93 -42.56 -34.02 -9.23
CA VAL A 93 -41.93 -33.41 -10.40
C VAL A 93 -41.72 -31.91 -10.20
N GLY A 94 -42.60 -31.21 -9.47
CA GLY A 94 -42.45 -29.79 -9.15
C GLY A 94 -41.39 -29.48 -8.10
N GLY A 95 -41.16 -30.40 -7.13
CA GLY A 95 -40.20 -30.23 -6.08
C GLY A 95 -38.74 -30.31 -6.56
N LEU A 96 -38.44 -31.18 -7.51
CA LEU A 96 -37.10 -31.30 -8.10
C LEU A 96 -36.75 -30.09 -8.98
N ALA A 97 -37.69 -29.55 -9.71
CA ALA A 97 -37.51 -28.32 -10.51
C ALA A 97 -37.27 -27.09 -9.63
N ALA A 98 -38.04 -26.95 -8.52
CA ALA A 98 -37.84 -25.87 -7.56
C ALA A 98 -36.51 -25.98 -6.83
N ALA A 99 -36.10 -27.20 -6.47
CA ALA A 99 -34.77 -27.43 -5.82
C ALA A 99 -33.61 -27.15 -6.80
N ALA A 100 -33.75 -27.51 -8.08
CA ALA A 100 -32.77 -27.20 -9.11
C ALA A 100 -32.68 -25.69 -9.38
N CYS A 101 -33.81 -24.97 -9.43
CA CYS A 101 -33.81 -23.52 -9.56
C CYS A 101 -33.24 -22.81 -8.34
N ALA A 102 -33.49 -23.30 -7.11
CA ALA A 102 -32.91 -22.77 -5.89
C ALA A 102 -31.38 -23.02 -5.85
N ALA A 103 -30.93 -24.22 -6.26
CA ALA A 103 -29.49 -24.53 -6.37
C ALA A 103 -28.80 -23.68 -7.43
N LEU A 104 -29.42 -23.46 -8.58
CA LEU A 104 -28.92 -22.55 -9.62
C LEU A 104 -28.91 -21.09 -9.14
N ALA A 105 -29.92 -20.65 -8.39
CA ALA A 105 -29.97 -19.31 -7.82
C ALA A 105 -28.87 -19.12 -6.76
N VAL A 106 -28.54 -20.14 -5.96
CA VAL A 106 -27.42 -20.11 -4.99
C VAL A 106 -26.07 -20.14 -5.70
N LEU A 107 -25.92 -20.91 -6.78
CA LEU A 107 -24.71 -20.92 -7.61
C LEU A 107 -24.50 -19.61 -8.39
N MET A 108 -25.59 -18.95 -8.79
CA MET A 108 -25.57 -17.67 -9.48
C MET A 108 -25.63 -16.46 -8.55
N TRP A 109 -25.70 -16.70 -7.23
CA TRP A 109 -25.66 -15.60 -6.27
C TRP A 109 -24.28 -14.95 -6.34
N PRO A 110 -24.19 -13.66 -6.70
CA PRO A 110 -22.91 -13.00 -6.80
C PRO A 110 -22.25 -13.07 -5.41
N SER A 111 -21.12 -13.75 -5.34
CA SER A 111 -20.28 -13.76 -4.12
C SER A 111 -19.99 -12.32 -3.77
N ALA A 112 -20.23 -11.94 -2.52
CA ALA A 112 -19.87 -10.60 -2.06
C ALA A 112 -18.40 -10.34 -2.42
N PRO A 113 -18.07 -9.18 -3.01
CA PRO A 113 -16.69 -8.89 -3.40
C PRO A 113 -15.78 -9.01 -2.17
N VAL A 114 -14.76 -9.83 -2.28
CA VAL A 114 -13.75 -9.95 -1.23
C VAL A 114 -12.95 -8.65 -1.23
N VAL A 115 -13.07 -7.87 -0.16
CA VAL A 115 -12.23 -6.72 0.10
C VAL A 115 -11.10 -7.20 0.98
N VAL A 116 -9.88 -7.12 0.49
CA VAL A 116 -8.70 -7.49 1.26
C VAL A 116 -8.17 -6.25 1.96
N GLU A 117 -8.05 -6.33 3.28
CA GLU A 117 -7.52 -5.26 4.11
C GLU A 117 -6.12 -5.60 4.62
N GLN A 118 -5.20 -4.68 4.45
CA GLN A 118 -3.84 -4.75 4.99
C GLN A 118 -3.55 -3.48 5.80
N ARG A 119 -2.83 -3.63 6.91
CA ARG A 119 -2.35 -2.50 7.72
C ARG A 119 -0.83 -2.54 7.78
N LEU A 120 -0.22 -1.40 7.53
CA LEU A 120 1.21 -1.19 7.58
C LEU A 120 1.50 0.01 8.49
N GLU A 121 2.45 -0.16 9.40
CA GLU A 121 2.88 0.90 10.31
C GLU A 121 4.40 1.04 10.23
N GLY A 122 4.87 2.23 9.86
CA GLY A 122 6.28 2.59 9.90
C GLY A 122 6.70 2.85 11.35
N VAL A 123 7.81 2.26 11.74
CA VAL A 123 8.42 2.54 13.04
C VAL A 123 9.15 3.87 12.96
N ALA A 124 8.98 4.72 13.98
CA ALA A 124 9.71 5.99 14.03
C ALA A 124 11.24 5.78 13.87
N GLY A 125 11.85 6.55 13.00
CA GLY A 125 13.28 6.43 12.65
C GLY A 125 13.61 5.42 11.57
N GLN A 126 12.64 4.65 11.06
CA GLN A 126 12.86 3.65 10.02
C GLN A 126 11.82 3.78 8.92
N SER A 127 12.25 3.77 7.67
CA SER A 127 11.33 3.63 6.55
C SER A 127 10.92 2.16 6.39
N LEU A 128 9.64 1.93 6.08
CA LEU A 128 9.09 0.62 5.78
C LEU A 128 8.80 0.51 4.29
N GLN A 129 9.36 -0.49 3.63
CA GLN A 129 9.00 -0.81 2.25
C GLN A 129 8.16 -2.09 2.21
N ALA A 130 7.06 -2.07 1.46
CA ALA A 130 6.16 -3.20 1.31
C ALA A 130 5.58 -3.29 -0.09
N ALA A 131 5.32 -4.52 -0.55
CA ALA A 131 4.51 -4.78 -1.72
C ALA A 131 3.03 -4.91 -1.30
N LEU A 132 2.15 -4.29 -2.07
CA LEU A 132 0.70 -4.41 -1.92
C LEU A 132 0.18 -5.53 -2.82
N GLU A 133 -1.04 -6.02 -2.53
CA GLU A 133 -1.63 -7.16 -3.23
C GLU A 133 -1.91 -6.94 -4.72
N ASP A 134 -2.02 -5.69 -5.15
CA ASP A 134 -2.19 -5.31 -6.55
C ASP A 134 -0.87 -5.22 -7.32
N GLY A 135 0.27 -5.57 -6.69
CA GLY A 135 1.61 -5.43 -7.23
C GLY A 135 2.19 -4.02 -7.13
N SER A 136 1.49 -3.07 -6.51
CA SER A 136 2.04 -1.76 -6.20
C SER A 136 3.07 -1.87 -5.07
N LEU A 137 4.06 -0.96 -5.09
CA LEU A 137 5.04 -0.84 -4.01
C LEU A 137 4.75 0.44 -3.22
N ILE A 138 4.86 0.34 -1.91
CA ILE A 138 4.78 1.48 -1.01
C ILE A 138 6.05 1.56 -0.17
N GLN A 139 6.55 2.76 0.03
CA GLN A 139 7.55 3.06 1.03
C GLN A 139 6.96 4.11 1.98
N LEU A 140 6.91 3.78 3.27
CA LEU A 140 6.42 4.66 4.33
C LEU A 140 7.60 5.32 5.04
N ASN A 141 7.51 6.61 5.29
CA ASN A 141 8.43 7.30 6.18
C ASN A 141 8.17 6.89 7.64
N GLY A 142 9.11 7.17 8.53
CA GLY A 142 8.95 6.87 9.96
C GLY A 142 7.65 7.44 10.53
N ASP A 143 7.06 6.75 11.50
CA ASP A 143 5.79 7.12 12.17
C ASP A 143 4.58 7.31 11.24
N SER A 144 4.64 6.74 10.03
CA SER A 144 3.54 6.78 9.07
C SER A 144 2.72 5.49 9.12
N ARG A 145 1.42 5.59 8.86
CA ARG A 145 0.48 4.46 8.89
C ARG A 145 -0.32 4.39 7.62
N VAL A 146 -0.51 3.17 7.15
CA VAL A 146 -1.36 2.88 5.99
C VAL A 146 -2.33 1.75 6.32
N ARG A 147 -3.57 1.92 5.89
CA ARG A 147 -4.57 0.86 5.78
C ARG A 147 -5.00 0.78 4.33
N THR A 148 -5.01 -0.41 3.75
CA THR A 148 -5.51 -0.63 2.39
C THR A 148 -6.84 -1.38 2.43
N ALA A 149 -7.67 -1.17 1.40
CA ALA A 149 -8.85 -1.97 1.13
C ALA A 149 -9.02 -2.07 -0.38
N PHE A 150 -8.66 -3.23 -0.92
CA PHE A 150 -8.70 -3.48 -2.36
C PHE A 150 -9.88 -4.36 -2.73
N GLY A 151 -10.67 -3.87 -3.66
CA GLY A 151 -11.85 -4.52 -4.19
C GLY A 151 -11.81 -4.66 -5.71
N PRO A 152 -12.90 -5.18 -6.31
CA PRO A 152 -12.98 -5.40 -7.76
C PRO A 152 -13.04 -4.11 -8.58
N GLU A 153 -13.49 -2.98 -7.98
CA GLU A 153 -13.72 -1.73 -8.70
C GLU A 153 -12.72 -0.63 -8.33
N ARG A 154 -12.08 -0.70 -7.16
CA ARG A 154 -11.19 0.34 -6.63
C ARG A 154 -10.15 -0.22 -5.67
N ARG A 155 -9.08 0.55 -5.49
CA ARG A 155 -7.97 0.28 -4.58
C ARG A 155 -7.81 1.48 -3.65
N ASP A 156 -8.41 1.39 -2.47
CA ASP A 156 -8.39 2.49 -1.49
C ASP A 156 -7.27 2.28 -0.47
N VAL A 157 -6.53 3.35 -0.19
CA VAL A 157 -5.41 3.41 0.75
C VAL A 157 -5.61 4.62 1.66
N TRP A 158 -5.74 4.41 2.95
CA TRP A 158 -5.76 5.50 3.94
C TRP A 158 -4.37 5.71 4.48
N LEU A 159 -3.86 6.90 4.32
CA LEU A 159 -2.52 7.33 4.76
C LEU A 159 -2.65 8.32 5.92
N SER A 160 -1.83 8.11 6.96
CA SER A 160 -1.48 9.12 7.94
C SER A 160 0.04 9.23 7.98
N GLY A 161 0.57 10.44 7.78
CA GLY A 161 1.99 10.70 7.65
C GLY A 161 2.45 10.79 6.19
N GLU A 162 3.59 10.20 5.86
CA GLU A 162 4.20 10.30 4.53
C GLU A 162 4.45 8.95 3.89
N GLY A 163 4.11 8.85 2.60
CA GLY A 163 4.31 7.65 1.82
C GLY A 163 4.63 7.92 0.35
N PHE A 164 5.58 7.15 -0.17
CA PHE A 164 5.92 7.10 -1.58
C PHE A 164 5.30 5.86 -2.22
N PHE A 165 4.57 6.07 -3.29
CA PHE A 165 3.78 5.05 -3.98
C PHE A 165 4.31 4.83 -5.39
N SER A 166 4.60 3.57 -5.72
CA SER A 166 4.84 3.12 -7.10
C SER A 166 3.66 2.23 -7.50
N VAL A 167 2.65 2.82 -8.12
CA VAL A 167 1.36 2.18 -8.36
C VAL A 167 1.37 1.36 -9.64
N ALA A 168 0.97 0.09 -9.53
CA ALA A 168 0.77 -0.79 -10.68
C ALA A 168 -0.35 -0.24 -11.61
N LYS A 169 -0.10 -0.29 -12.92
CA LYS A 169 -1.03 0.25 -13.93
C LYS A 169 -2.29 -0.63 -14.01
N ASP A 170 -3.42 -0.06 -13.58
CA ASP A 170 -4.74 -0.67 -13.72
C ASP A 170 -5.79 0.43 -13.95
N ALA A 171 -6.17 0.61 -15.21
CA ALA A 171 -7.15 1.61 -15.60
C ALA A 171 -8.59 1.27 -15.18
N LYS A 172 -8.86 0.00 -14.83
CA LYS A 172 -10.21 -0.45 -14.43
C LYS A 172 -10.46 -0.24 -12.94
N ARG A 173 -9.40 -0.23 -12.14
CA ARG A 173 -9.46 -0.03 -10.69
C ARG A 173 -8.58 1.15 -10.28
N PRO A 174 -9.14 2.37 -10.16
CA PRO A 174 -8.40 3.53 -9.68
C PRO A 174 -7.75 3.24 -8.31
N PHE A 175 -6.53 3.72 -8.11
CA PHE A 175 -5.82 3.69 -6.85
C PHE A 175 -6.00 5.04 -6.15
N SER A 176 -6.59 5.05 -4.98
CA SER A 176 -6.89 6.29 -4.24
C SER A 176 -6.18 6.30 -2.90
N VAL A 177 -5.30 7.28 -2.70
CA VAL A 177 -4.75 7.60 -1.37
C VAL A 177 -5.67 8.63 -0.71
N LEU A 178 -6.17 8.27 0.47
CA LEU A 178 -7.02 9.12 1.30
C LEU A 178 -6.25 9.56 2.53
N THR A 179 -6.15 10.87 2.73
CA THR A 179 -5.70 11.49 3.97
C THR A 179 -6.91 12.01 4.75
N ALA A 180 -6.70 12.65 5.89
CA ALA A 180 -7.78 13.27 6.66
C ALA A 180 -8.56 14.31 5.84
N THR A 181 -7.92 14.98 4.86
CA THR A 181 -8.46 16.15 4.16
C THR A 181 -8.54 16.01 2.66
N HIS A 182 -7.84 15.05 2.06
CA HIS A 182 -7.72 14.93 0.60
C HIS A 182 -7.89 13.50 0.09
N ARG A 183 -8.31 13.39 -1.16
CA ARG A 183 -8.22 12.17 -1.97
C ARG A 183 -7.28 12.40 -3.14
N ILE A 184 -6.29 11.53 -3.30
CA ILE A 184 -5.32 11.53 -4.38
C ILE A 184 -5.54 10.27 -5.21
N THR A 185 -5.97 10.41 -6.48
CA THR A 185 -6.31 9.29 -7.35
C THR A 185 -5.30 9.11 -8.47
N ALA A 186 -4.85 7.88 -8.66
CA ALA A 186 -3.84 7.46 -9.62
C ALA A 186 -4.29 6.24 -10.44
N LEU A 187 -3.75 6.07 -11.66
CA LEU A 187 -4.03 4.92 -12.54
C LEU A 187 -2.78 4.10 -12.89
N GLY A 188 -1.62 4.46 -12.33
CA GLY A 188 -0.32 3.84 -12.62
C GLY A 188 0.75 4.92 -12.67
N THR A 189 1.19 5.36 -11.49
CA THR A 189 2.01 6.55 -11.27
C THR A 189 3.03 6.30 -10.17
N ARG A 190 4.11 7.08 -10.18
CA ARG A 190 5.04 7.18 -9.05
C ARG A 190 4.87 8.56 -8.43
N PHE A 191 4.47 8.61 -7.16
CA PHE A 191 4.18 9.87 -6.47
C PHE A 191 4.38 9.74 -4.97
N ASN A 192 4.68 10.86 -4.33
CA ASN A 192 4.76 11.00 -2.88
C ASN A 192 3.55 11.76 -2.36
N VAL A 193 3.08 11.39 -1.19
CA VAL A 193 2.05 12.11 -0.43
C VAL A 193 2.57 12.32 0.98
N ASP A 194 2.63 13.57 1.41
CA ASP A 194 2.98 13.96 2.77
C ASP A 194 1.82 14.73 3.41
N GLU A 195 1.24 14.13 4.46
CA GLU A 195 0.23 14.78 5.29
C GLU A 195 0.93 15.64 6.34
N ARG A 196 0.81 16.95 6.18
CA ARG A 196 1.46 17.96 7.01
C ARG A 196 0.59 18.44 8.16
N SER A 197 1.16 19.26 9.03
CA SER A 197 0.45 19.91 10.12
C SER A 197 -0.74 20.73 9.63
N GLY A 198 -1.84 20.73 10.41
CA GLY A 198 -3.05 21.46 10.06
C GLY A 198 -3.89 20.80 8.94
N GLY A 199 -3.56 19.58 8.50
CA GLY A 199 -4.29 18.87 7.48
C GLY A 199 -3.94 19.30 6.04
N ALA A 200 -2.88 20.08 5.87
CA ALA A 200 -2.31 20.32 4.54
C ALA A 200 -1.69 19.04 3.98
N VAL A 201 -1.73 18.89 2.67
CA VAL A 201 -1.14 17.74 1.98
C VAL A 201 -0.20 18.22 0.89
N GLU A 202 1.02 17.71 0.92
CA GLU A 202 1.94 17.88 -0.20
C GLU A 202 1.90 16.64 -1.09
N VAL A 203 1.72 16.85 -2.39
CA VAL A 203 1.72 15.79 -3.39
C VAL A 203 2.79 16.09 -4.43
N THR A 204 3.73 15.16 -4.61
CA THR A 204 4.81 15.25 -5.59
C THR A 204 4.68 14.11 -6.60
N VAL A 205 4.60 14.42 -7.89
CA VAL A 205 4.47 13.42 -8.96
C VAL A 205 5.77 13.26 -9.71
N LEU A 206 6.34 12.07 -9.69
CA LEU A 206 7.60 11.74 -10.36
C LEU A 206 7.36 11.08 -11.73
N GLU A 207 6.30 10.27 -11.84
CA GLU A 207 5.92 9.63 -13.10
C GLU A 207 4.40 9.56 -13.22
N GLY A 208 3.87 9.82 -14.42
CA GLY A 208 2.45 9.69 -14.72
C GLY A 208 1.64 10.93 -14.33
N ARG A 209 0.45 10.69 -13.73
CA ARG A 209 -0.52 11.74 -13.40
C ARG A 209 -1.39 11.33 -12.24
N VAL A 210 -1.67 12.27 -11.35
CA VAL A 210 -2.64 12.10 -10.24
C VAL A 210 -3.67 13.22 -10.26
N GLU A 211 -4.86 12.92 -9.75
CA GLU A 211 -5.90 13.90 -9.42
C GLU A 211 -5.91 14.10 -7.90
N VAL A 212 -5.83 15.34 -7.45
CA VAL A 212 -5.90 15.74 -6.04
C VAL A 212 -7.21 16.47 -5.79
N VAL A 213 -8.00 15.97 -4.85
CA VAL A 213 -9.33 16.48 -4.53
C VAL A 213 -9.43 16.76 -3.02
N PRO A 214 -9.55 18.02 -2.59
CA PRO A 214 -9.90 18.33 -1.20
C PRO A 214 -11.29 17.79 -0.87
N LEU A 215 -11.44 17.04 0.24
CA LEU A 215 -12.70 16.38 0.60
C LEU A 215 -13.81 17.37 0.93
N ASN A 216 -13.46 18.53 1.52
CA ASN A 216 -14.40 19.59 1.87
C ASN A 216 -14.74 20.53 0.69
N HIS A 217 -13.92 20.51 -0.38
CA HIS A 217 -14.03 21.37 -1.56
C HIS A 217 -13.78 20.59 -2.86
N PRO A 218 -14.64 19.62 -3.23
CA PRO A 218 -14.40 18.76 -4.39
C PRO A 218 -14.29 19.53 -5.72
N GLU A 219 -14.87 20.73 -5.80
CA GLU A 219 -14.80 21.62 -6.96
C GLU A 219 -13.39 22.18 -7.20
N ARG A 220 -12.52 22.16 -6.17
CA ARG A 220 -11.13 22.64 -6.23
C ARG A 220 -10.13 21.55 -6.64
N ARG A 221 -10.62 20.53 -7.31
CA ARG A 221 -9.77 19.46 -7.83
C ARG A 221 -8.66 19.98 -8.72
N GLN A 222 -7.48 19.41 -8.61
CA GLN A 222 -6.32 19.71 -9.42
C GLN A 222 -5.72 18.43 -10.00
N VAL A 223 -5.16 18.52 -11.20
CA VAL A 223 -4.45 17.40 -11.85
C VAL A 223 -2.97 17.76 -11.93
N LEU A 224 -2.14 16.89 -11.31
CA LEU A 224 -0.70 16.97 -11.38
C LEU A 224 -0.16 15.95 -12.37
N THR A 225 0.84 16.38 -13.13
CA THR A 225 1.62 15.50 -14.01
C THR A 225 3.05 15.33 -13.48
N ALA A 226 3.79 14.40 -14.06
CA ALA A 226 5.19 14.18 -13.71
C ALA A 226 5.99 15.51 -13.69
N GLY A 227 6.90 15.64 -12.73
CA GLY A 227 7.70 16.84 -12.48
C GLY A 227 6.91 17.99 -11.85
N ARG A 228 5.80 17.70 -11.16
CA ARG A 228 4.99 18.72 -10.47
C ARG A 228 4.80 18.37 -9.00
N ARG A 229 4.76 19.41 -8.19
CA ARG A 229 4.45 19.38 -6.76
C ARG A 229 3.29 20.32 -6.44
N LEU A 230 2.44 19.93 -5.53
CA LEU A 230 1.33 20.72 -5.01
C LEU A 230 1.35 20.67 -3.49
N LEU A 231 1.30 21.82 -2.84
CA LEU A 231 0.95 21.94 -1.42
C LEU A 231 -0.48 22.48 -1.35
N SER A 232 -1.40 21.70 -0.78
CA SER A 232 -2.82 22.04 -0.64
C SER A 232 -3.22 21.96 0.84
N ASP A 233 -3.78 23.05 1.35
CA ASP A 233 -4.39 23.16 2.69
C ASP A 233 -5.93 23.08 2.65
N GLY A 234 -6.49 22.49 1.59
CA GLY A 234 -7.91 22.47 1.28
C GLY A 234 -8.33 23.60 0.32
N ALA A 235 -7.47 24.57 0.06
CA ALA A 235 -7.59 25.53 -1.04
C ALA A 235 -6.87 25.01 -2.31
N ALA A 236 -7.11 25.64 -3.46
CA ALA A 236 -6.33 25.39 -4.66
C ALA A 236 -4.93 26.00 -4.49
N GLY A 237 -3.97 25.19 -4.06
CA GLY A 237 -2.59 25.64 -3.90
C GLY A 237 -1.87 25.80 -5.26
N PRO A 238 -0.73 26.51 -5.28
CA PRO A 238 0.08 26.65 -6.50
C PRO A 238 0.71 25.30 -6.87
N ILE A 239 0.67 24.95 -8.17
CA ILE A 239 1.42 23.84 -8.70
C ILE A 239 2.84 24.34 -9.04
N GLN A 240 3.82 23.77 -8.37
CA GLN A 240 5.24 24.07 -8.59
C GLN A 240 5.87 23.06 -9.55
N ARG A 241 6.91 23.48 -10.24
CA ARG A 241 7.74 22.59 -11.05
C ARG A 241 8.86 22.03 -10.15
N LEU A 242 9.11 20.73 -10.26
CA LEU A 242 10.27 20.10 -9.63
C LEU A 242 11.52 20.36 -10.46
N ASP A 243 12.68 20.25 -9.83
CA ASP A 243 13.95 20.18 -10.53
C ASP A 243 14.02 18.94 -11.43
N ALA A 244 14.73 19.03 -12.53
CA ALA A 244 14.72 18.00 -13.58
C ALA A 244 15.25 16.63 -13.12
N ASP A 245 16.08 16.61 -12.07
CA ASP A 245 16.79 15.42 -11.60
C ASP A 245 16.10 14.70 -10.43
N VAL A 246 14.92 15.17 -9.97
CA VAL A 246 14.19 14.52 -8.86
C VAL A 246 13.55 13.23 -9.36
N THR A 247 14.14 12.10 -9.00
CA THR A 247 13.66 10.75 -9.33
C THR A 247 13.04 10.00 -8.16
N THR A 248 13.37 10.42 -6.96
CA THR A 248 12.89 9.85 -5.68
C THR A 248 12.67 10.98 -4.67
N PRO A 249 11.77 10.81 -3.69
CA PRO A 249 11.65 11.78 -2.59
C PRO A 249 12.93 11.81 -1.75
N ASP A 250 13.40 13.00 -1.38
CA ASP A 250 14.65 13.19 -0.61
C ASP A 250 14.71 12.39 0.69
N TRP A 251 13.56 12.20 1.34
CA TRP A 251 13.50 11.44 2.58
C TRP A 251 13.86 9.96 2.41
N THR A 252 13.70 9.38 1.22
CA THR A 252 14.12 8.00 0.94
C THR A 252 15.65 7.85 0.93
N GLU A 253 16.35 8.96 0.73
CA GLU A 253 17.81 9.04 0.72
C GLU A 253 18.38 9.63 2.02
N GLY A 254 17.54 9.89 3.03
CA GLY A 254 17.96 10.42 4.33
C GLY A 254 18.09 11.95 4.39
N TRP A 255 17.57 12.67 3.40
CA TRP A 255 17.57 14.13 3.36
C TRP A 255 16.19 14.71 3.69
N ILE A 256 16.19 15.93 4.22
CA ILE A 256 15.00 16.78 4.33
C ILE A 256 15.21 17.98 3.42
N ASP A 257 14.40 18.07 2.37
CA ASP A 257 14.37 19.24 1.50
C ASP A 257 13.29 20.20 2.01
N ALA A 258 13.72 21.23 2.70
CA ALA A 258 12.84 22.26 3.22
C ALA A 258 12.75 23.41 2.21
N ASP A 259 11.70 23.43 1.40
CA ASP A 259 11.37 24.56 0.53
C ASP A 259 10.24 25.38 1.15
N ASN A 260 10.62 26.51 1.75
CA ASN A 260 9.67 27.37 2.49
C ASN A 260 8.83 26.60 3.53
N MET A 261 9.42 25.56 4.12
CA MET A 261 8.80 24.67 5.11
C MET A 261 8.61 25.42 6.44
N SER A 262 7.52 25.14 7.16
CA SER A 262 7.36 25.71 8.50
C SER A 262 8.29 25.01 9.50
N LEU A 263 8.74 25.74 10.53
CA LEU A 263 9.57 25.16 11.59
C LEU A 263 8.83 24.02 12.33
N ALA A 264 7.49 24.11 12.42
CA ALA A 264 6.68 23.02 12.97
C ALA A 264 6.75 21.76 12.11
N ASP A 265 6.61 21.88 10.79
CA ASP A 265 6.69 20.74 9.88
C ASP A 265 8.09 20.12 9.85
N LEU A 266 9.13 20.97 9.89
CA LEU A 266 10.51 20.50 9.99
C LEU A 266 10.75 19.69 11.28
N LEU A 267 10.20 20.13 12.41
CA LEU A 267 10.28 19.38 13.67
C LEU A 267 9.55 18.03 13.59
N ILE A 268 8.41 17.98 12.90
CA ILE A 268 7.69 16.71 12.65
C ILE A 268 8.56 15.78 11.83
N GLU A 269 9.17 16.27 10.74
CA GLU A 269 10.06 15.49 9.88
C GLU A 269 11.28 14.94 10.65
N LEU A 270 11.94 15.76 11.44
CA LEU A 270 13.06 15.35 12.26
C LEU A 270 12.65 14.27 13.28
N LYS A 271 11.48 14.41 13.91
CA LYS A 271 10.95 13.43 14.89
C LYS A 271 10.56 12.11 14.22
N ARG A 272 9.97 12.14 13.03
CA ARG A 272 9.64 10.93 12.25
C ARG A 272 10.88 10.05 12.04
N ARG A 273 12.04 10.65 11.84
CA ARG A 273 13.30 9.96 11.54
C ARG A 273 14.17 9.72 12.75
N SER A 274 13.92 10.43 13.84
CA SER A 274 14.75 10.39 15.07
C SER A 274 13.83 10.26 16.29
N PRO A 275 13.36 9.06 16.63
CA PRO A 275 12.40 8.83 17.72
C PRO A 275 12.92 9.24 19.11
N GLY A 276 14.24 9.37 19.25
CA GLY A 276 14.87 9.89 20.47
C GLY A 276 14.94 11.40 20.55
N LEU A 277 14.57 12.14 19.49
CA LEU A 277 14.63 13.60 19.47
C LEU A 277 13.50 14.19 20.31
N LYS A 278 13.87 14.72 21.46
CA LYS A 278 12.97 15.49 22.33
C LYS A 278 13.19 16.98 22.06
N ALA A 279 12.49 17.53 21.08
CA ALA A 279 12.59 18.95 20.72
C ALA A 279 11.19 19.57 20.66
N GLU A 280 11.05 20.80 21.18
CA GLU A 280 9.80 21.55 21.22
C GLU A 280 10.03 23.04 20.97
N LEU A 281 9.02 23.72 20.48
CA LEU A 281 8.99 25.18 20.37
C LEU A 281 8.50 25.75 21.71
N ALA A 282 9.32 26.58 22.36
CA ALA A 282 8.92 27.26 23.59
C ALA A 282 7.83 28.32 23.35
N ASP A 283 7.84 28.93 22.15
CA ASP A 283 6.84 29.90 21.73
C ASP A 283 6.08 29.35 20.50
N PRO A 284 4.75 29.15 20.57
CA PRO A 284 3.93 28.71 19.44
C PRO A 284 4.04 29.64 18.20
N ALA A 285 4.40 30.90 18.37
CA ALA A 285 4.58 31.83 17.25
C ALA A 285 5.74 31.44 16.34
N LEU A 286 6.73 30.67 16.85
CA LEU A 286 7.86 30.15 16.07
C LEU A 286 7.42 29.07 15.07
N SER A 287 6.27 28.41 15.30
CA SER A 287 5.76 27.34 14.44
C SER A 287 5.67 27.74 12.96
N ARG A 288 5.35 29.00 12.69
CA ARG A 288 5.15 29.55 11.35
C ARG A 288 6.41 30.07 10.69
N ARG A 289 7.56 30.07 11.38
CA ARG A 289 8.82 30.52 10.77
C ARG A 289 9.15 29.63 9.59
N ARG A 290 9.62 30.25 8.50
CA ARG A 290 9.90 29.57 7.25
C ARG A 290 11.37 29.23 7.15
N ILE A 291 11.63 27.99 6.79
CA ILE A 291 12.96 27.40 6.65
C ILE A 291 13.10 26.95 5.21
N SER A 292 14.25 27.24 4.60
CA SER A 292 14.63 26.71 3.31
C SER A 292 16.06 26.20 3.38
N GLY A 293 16.28 25.02 2.83
CA GLY A 293 17.58 24.34 2.83
C GLY A 293 17.44 22.85 2.78
N ARG A 294 18.56 22.15 2.52
CA ARG A 294 18.63 20.69 2.50
C ARG A 294 19.42 20.22 3.72
N PHE A 295 18.82 19.36 4.54
CA PHE A 295 19.35 18.95 5.84
C PHE A 295 19.49 17.42 5.91
N ALA A 296 20.59 16.95 6.51
CA ALA A 296 20.79 15.53 6.77
C ALA A 296 19.94 15.09 7.98
N ALA A 297 18.98 14.19 7.75
CA ALA A 297 18.08 13.73 8.81
C ALA A 297 18.76 12.86 9.86
N SER A 298 19.97 12.32 9.57
CA SER A 298 20.77 11.52 10.49
C SER A 298 21.31 12.28 11.70
N GLU A 299 21.41 13.62 11.58
CA GLU A 299 22.04 14.50 12.59
C GLU A 299 21.05 15.57 13.06
N PRO A 300 19.93 15.19 13.71
CA PRO A 300 18.81 16.10 13.97
C PRO A 300 19.14 17.21 14.95
N GLN A 301 20.12 17.01 15.84
CA GLN A 301 20.56 18.06 16.78
C GLN A 301 21.37 19.14 16.06
N ASP A 302 22.22 18.74 15.11
CA ASP A 302 23.04 19.67 14.34
C ASP A 302 22.17 20.48 13.37
N VAL A 303 21.14 19.83 12.80
CA VAL A 303 20.12 20.53 12.00
C VAL A 303 19.42 21.60 12.83
N LEU A 304 18.97 21.29 14.06
CA LEU A 304 18.32 22.26 14.94
C LEU A 304 19.27 23.38 15.37
N THR A 305 20.53 23.08 15.63
CA THR A 305 21.55 24.10 15.95
C THR A 305 21.75 25.04 14.76
N THR A 306 21.96 24.49 13.57
CA THR A 306 22.14 25.27 12.34
C THR A 306 20.93 26.18 12.09
N ILE A 307 19.72 25.67 12.27
CA ILE A 307 18.49 26.46 12.08
C ILE A 307 18.35 27.55 13.13
N ALA A 308 18.69 27.24 14.41
CA ALA A 308 18.67 28.23 15.47
C ALA A 308 19.62 29.40 15.13
N ASP A 309 20.85 29.09 14.72
CA ASP A 309 21.83 30.10 14.32
C ASP A 309 21.35 30.92 13.10
N MET A 310 20.84 30.26 12.05
CA MET A 310 20.36 30.93 10.85
C MET A 310 19.16 31.85 11.12
N GLN A 311 18.31 31.51 12.08
CA GLN A 311 17.08 32.21 12.38
C GLN A 311 17.20 33.19 13.58
N GLY A 312 18.38 33.28 14.19
CA GLY A 312 18.60 34.09 15.40
C GLY A 312 17.75 33.59 16.59
N LEU A 313 17.67 32.25 16.72
CA LEU A 313 16.99 31.56 17.80
C LEU A 313 18.00 30.94 18.76
N THR A 314 17.57 30.67 19.98
CA THR A 314 18.37 29.99 21.00
C THR A 314 17.89 28.56 21.17
N LEU A 315 18.83 27.61 21.23
CA LEU A 315 18.57 26.20 21.52
C LEU A 315 18.99 25.91 22.98
N ARG A 316 18.03 25.70 23.87
CA ARG A 316 18.26 25.42 25.29
C ARG A 316 17.84 23.98 25.62
N ARG A 317 18.63 23.31 26.42
CA ARG A 317 18.28 21.98 26.96
C ARG A 317 17.68 22.14 28.35
N ASP A 318 16.45 21.64 28.57
CA ASP A 318 15.82 21.64 29.88
C ASP A 318 16.35 20.52 30.80
N ALA A 319 15.91 20.50 32.06
CA ALA A 319 16.32 19.51 33.04
C ALA A 319 15.93 18.06 32.68
N SER A 320 14.96 17.85 31.76
CA SER A 320 14.56 16.55 31.27
C SER A 320 15.36 16.08 30.03
N GLY A 321 16.30 16.91 29.57
CA GLY A 321 17.11 16.67 28.37
C GLY A 321 16.40 17.04 27.07
N ARG A 322 15.24 17.71 27.11
CA ARG A 322 14.49 18.19 25.97
C ARG A 322 15.10 19.48 25.42
N LEU A 323 15.18 19.57 24.09
CA LEU A 323 15.64 20.78 23.39
C LEU A 323 14.47 21.75 23.21
N LEU A 324 14.60 22.94 23.75
CA LEU A 324 13.64 24.04 23.61
C LEU A 324 14.20 25.06 22.63
N ILE A 325 13.41 25.37 21.59
CA ILE A 325 13.74 26.40 20.61
C ILE A 325 13.02 27.65 21.03
N GLU A 326 13.79 28.67 21.37
CA GLU A 326 13.28 29.96 21.88
C GLU A 326 13.94 31.14 21.16
N ARG A 327 13.42 32.36 21.36
CA ARG A 327 14.03 33.58 20.78
C ARG A 327 15.28 33.98 21.51
#